data_173d8e0c5d46b59fdd19e8197a31882b
#
_entry.id   173d8e0c5d46b59fdd19e8197a31882b
#
_cell.length_a   1.000
_cell.length_b   1.000
_cell.length_c   1.000
_cell.angle_alpha   90.00
_cell.angle_beta   90.00
_cell.angle_gamma   90.00
#
_symmetry.space_group_name_H-M   'P 1'
#
loop_
_entity.id
_entity.type
_entity.pdbx_description
1 polymer ?
#
loop_
_entity_poly.entity_id
_entity_poly.type
_entity_poly.pdbx_seq_one_letter_code
_entity_poly.pdbx_strand_id
1 'polypeptide(L)'
;RRNEVRNMSLELSKKAAAVKPSSTLAITAKAKELKAQGKDVVGFGAGEPDFNTPENICEAAIKAIKDGFTKYTPASGTNELKAAISKKFKEFNGLDYDTDQIVISNGGKHSLTNIFTALINPGDEVIIPAPFWLSYPEIVKLAGGVPVIVTTTKEQNFKLTAEDLAAAVTDKTKALVLNTPNNPTGMLYTEEELRAIAKVAVEKDFYVVADEMYEMLVYGEQKHISIASLGKDIYDRTITCSGLAKSYAMTGWRIGYTGSSKEIAKMMGSVQSHQTSNPNSIAQKAAVEALTGPQDSVEKMHAEFDKRRKYMYKRICDMDLLDALEPMGAFYVFVDGSAVLGKSYKGTKIESVPQMADILINEY
;
A
#
# COMPACT_ATOMS: atom_id res chain seq x y z
N ARG A 1 14.43 9.90 59.01
CA ARG A 1 13.49 10.18 57.89
C ARG A 1 14.14 9.59 56.63
N ARG A 2 13.67 8.42 56.19
CA ARG A 2 14.07 7.80 54.91
C ARG A 2 13.37 8.58 53.81
N ASN A 3 14.16 9.20 52.88
CA ASN A 3 13.66 9.71 51.62
C ASN A 3 13.29 8.50 50.77
N GLU A 4 12.00 8.19 50.66
CA GLU A 4 11.47 7.34 49.60
C GLU A 4 11.64 8.10 48.30
N VAL A 5 12.65 7.73 47.53
CA VAL A 5 12.75 8.11 46.11
C VAL A 5 11.58 7.40 45.41
N ARG A 6 10.49 8.11 45.16
CA ARG A 6 9.43 7.63 44.25
C ARG A 6 10.11 7.43 42.91
N ASN A 7 10.34 6.17 42.56
CA ASN A 7 10.59 5.78 41.17
C ASN A 7 9.30 6.07 40.36
N MET A 8 9.14 7.32 39.94
CA MET A 8 8.09 7.66 38.94
C MET A 8 8.60 7.18 37.59
N SER A 9 8.23 5.95 37.23
CA SER A 9 8.33 5.53 35.82
C SER A 9 7.34 6.36 35.03
N LEU A 10 7.85 7.25 34.18
CA LEU A 10 7.01 7.99 33.24
C LEU A 10 6.32 6.99 32.30
N GLU A 11 5.00 7.01 32.27
CA GLU A 11 4.23 6.12 31.39
C GLU A 11 4.29 6.64 29.94
N LEU A 12 4.67 5.75 29.00
CA LEU A 12 4.67 6.05 27.57
C LEU A 12 3.25 6.01 27.01
N SER A 13 3.08 6.57 25.81
CA SER A 13 1.79 6.56 25.12
C SER A 13 1.27 5.14 24.92
N LYS A 14 0.11 4.81 25.49
CA LYS A 14 -0.59 3.51 25.28
C LYS A 14 -0.91 3.26 23.81
N LYS A 15 -1.25 4.32 23.09
CA LYS A 15 -1.53 4.28 21.64
C LYS A 15 -0.28 3.88 20.86
N ALA A 16 0.89 4.44 21.18
CA ALA A 16 2.13 4.07 20.51
C ALA A 16 2.59 2.65 20.88
N ALA A 17 2.39 2.24 22.15
CA ALA A 17 2.73 0.89 22.62
C ALA A 17 1.86 -0.22 21.98
N ALA A 18 0.66 0.12 21.47
CA ALA A 18 -0.21 -0.83 20.79
C ALA A 18 0.21 -1.16 19.35
N VAL A 19 1.18 -0.40 18.78
CA VAL A 19 1.68 -0.60 17.41
C VAL A 19 2.77 -1.65 17.38
N LYS A 20 2.61 -2.63 16.48
CA LYS A 20 3.59 -3.70 16.29
C LYS A 20 4.71 -3.26 15.33
N PRO A 21 5.98 -3.63 15.58
CA PRO A 21 7.07 -3.43 14.62
C PRO A 21 6.79 -4.14 13.27
N SER A 22 7.32 -3.56 12.19
CA SER A 22 7.17 -4.15 10.85
C SER A 22 8.08 -5.37 10.68
N SER A 23 7.52 -6.56 10.53
CA SER A 23 8.25 -7.80 10.24
C SER A 23 8.97 -7.75 8.89
N THR A 24 8.41 -7.10 7.89
CA THR A 24 9.02 -6.92 6.55
C THR A 24 10.34 -6.16 6.63
N LEU A 25 10.39 -5.09 7.44
CA LEU A 25 11.62 -4.34 7.66
C LEU A 25 12.68 -5.16 8.39
N ALA A 26 12.28 -6.01 9.34
CA ALA A 26 13.19 -6.88 10.08
C ALA A 26 13.86 -7.91 9.14
N ILE A 27 13.10 -8.57 8.27
CA ILE A 27 13.62 -9.52 7.28
C ILE A 27 14.57 -8.84 6.29
N THR A 28 14.20 -7.66 5.81
CA THR A 28 15.06 -6.87 4.89
C THR A 28 16.37 -6.45 5.57
N ALA A 29 16.32 -6.03 6.82
CA ALA A 29 17.50 -5.68 7.61
C ALA A 29 18.42 -6.89 7.80
N LYS A 30 17.84 -8.08 8.11
CA LYS A 30 18.59 -9.33 8.27
C LYS A 30 19.31 -9.73 6.98
N ALA A 31 18.62 -9.68 5.84
CA ALA A 31 19.24 -9.96 4.54
C ALA A 31 20.41 -9.02 4.22
N LYS A 32 20.27 -7.71 4.53
CA LYS A 32 21.35 -6.72 4.37
C LYS A 32 22.53 -7.01 5.29
N GLU A 33 22.27 -7.36 6.54
CA GLU A 33 23.31 -7.74 7.51
C GLU A 33 24.13 -8.94 7.04
N LEU A 34 23.45 -10.00 6.58
CA LEU A 34 24.11 -11.21 6.08
C LEU A 34 24.96 -10.92 4.82
N LYS A 35 24.47 -10.09 3.89
CA LYS A 35 25.25 -9.62 2.74
C LYS A 35 26.49 -8.82 3.16
N ALA A 36 26.37 -7.95 4.16
CA ALA A 36 27.51 -7.20 4.70
C ALA A 36 28.57 -8.10 5.34
N GLN A 37 28.17 -9.28 5.84
CA GLN A 37 29.07 -10.33 6.34
C GLN A 37 29.70 -11.19 5.25
N GLY A 38 29.43 -10.88 3.95
CA GLY A 38 29.98 -11.60 2.81
C GLY A 38 29.21 -12.88 2.44
N LYS A 39 28.01 -13.10 3.00
CA LYS A 39 27.16 -14.23 2.61
C LYS A 39 26.45 -13.93 1.29
N ASP A 40 26.32 -14.95 0.45
CA ASP A 40 25.54 -14.87 -0.79
C ASP A 40 24.05 -15.08 -0.47
N VAL A 41 23.34 -13.99 -0.21
CA VAL A 41 21.93 -13.99 0.15
C VAL A 41 21.09 -13.38 -0.97
N VAL A 42 20.14 -14.14 -1.47
CA VAL A 42 19.12 -13.65 -2.41
C VAL A 42 17.91 -13.15 -1.63
N GLY A 43 17.64 -11.84 -1.71
CA GLY A 43 16.55 -11.21 -0.96
C GLY A 43 15.24 -11.18 -1.73
N PHE A 44 14.24 -11.96 -1.28
CA PHE A 44 12.86 -11.91 -1.79
C PHE A 44 11.90 -11.14 -0.89
N GLY A 45 12.40 -10.51 0.19
CA GLY A 45 11.56 -9.87 1.20
C GLY A 45 11.29 -8.38 0.98
N ALA A 46 12.00 -7.71 0.06
CA ALA A 46 11.83 -6.28 -0.18
C ALA A 46 10.62 -6.00 -1.07
N GLY A 47 9.65 -5.23 -0.56
CA GLY A 47 8.50 -4.78 -1.34
C GLY A 47 8.81 -3.53 -2.16
N GLU A 48 9.89 -3.53 -2.93
CA GLU A 48 10.28 -2.42 -3.81
C GLU A 48 10.87 -2.91 -5.14
N PRO A 49 10.67 -2.15 -6.24
CA PRO A 49 11.36 -2.40 -7.49
C PRO A 49 12.88 -2.34 -7.31
N ASP A 50 13.60 -3.25 -7.94
CA ASP A 50 15.08 -3.26 -7.99
C ASP A 50 15.66 -2.38 -9.11
N PHE A 51 14.77 -1.80 -9.92
CA PHE A 51 15.15 -0.83 -10.94
C PHE A 51 15.49 0.52 -10.30
N ASN A 52 16.43 1.23 -10.92
CA ASN A 52 16.61 2.64 -10.62
C ASN A 52 15.44 3.46 -11.15
N THR A 53 15.18 4.59 -10.51
CA THR A 53 14.26 5.60 -11.04
C THR A 53 14.69 6.00 -12.46
N PRO A 54 13.76 6.10 -13.44
CA PRO A 54 14.07 6.49 -14.80
C PRO A 54 14.87 7.81 -14.91
N GLU A 55 15.79 7.88 -15.85
CA GLU A 55 16.75 8.98 -15.98
C GLU A 55 16.07 10.34 -16.16
N ASN A 56 15.04 10.42 -17.02
CA ASN A 56 14.29 11.66 -17.24
C ASN A 56 13.68 12.21 -15.93
N ILE A 57 13.21 11.34 -15.05
CA ILE A 57 12.67 11.72 -13.73
C ILE A 57 13.80 12.24 -12.82
N CYS A 58 14.96 11.57 -12.83
CA CYS A 58 16.14 12.02 -12.09
C CYS A 58 16.64 13.39 -12.59
N GLU A 59 16.71 13.59 -13.90
CA GLU A 59 17.13 14.86 -14.52
C GLU A 59 16.16 16.02 -14.17
N ALA A 60 14.85 15.76 -14.10
CA ALA A 60 13.89 16.76 -13.63
C ALA A 60 14.15 17.20 -12.18
N ALA A 61 14.55 16.26 -11.32
CA ALA A 61 14.93 16.59 -9.94
C ALA A 61 16.25 17.41 -9.89
N ILE A 62 17.25 17.00 -10.66
CA ILE A 62 18.53 17.71 -10.76
C ILE A 62 18.29 19.15 -11.25
N LYS A 63 17.44 19.31 -12.27
CA LYS A 63 17.04 20.63 -12.75
C LYS A 63 16.36 21.44 -11.66
N ALA A 64 15.42 20.88 -10.93
CA ALA A 64 14.74 21.56 -9.83
C ALA A 64 15.71 22.04 -8.74
N ILE A 65 16.74 21.26 -8.42
CA ILE A 65 17.81 21.67 -7.49
C ILE A 65 18.59 22.87 -8.07
N LYS A 66 19.03 22.79 -9.32
CA LYS A 66 19.78 23.87 -9.99
C LYS A 66 18.98 25.16 -10.12
N ASP A 67 17.67 25.04 -10.34
CA ASP A 67 16.75 26.18 -10.42
C ASP A 67 16.40 26.78 -9.04
N GLY A 68 16.91 26.20 -7.95
CA GLY A 68 16.65 26.67 -6.58
C GLY A 68 15.23 26.36 -6.07
N PHE A 69 14.57 25.35 -6.62
CA PHE A 69 13.23 24.92 -6.18
C PHE A 69 13.29 24.16 -4.84
N THR A 70 13.79 24.83 -3.81
CA THR A 70 14.13 24.26 -2.49
C THR A 70 13.36 24.94 -1.35
N LYS A 71 12.27 25.63 -1.64
CA LYS A 71 11.45 26.35 -0.66
C LYS A 71 10.17 25.58 -0.35
N TYR A 72 9.44 26.05 0.66
CA TYR A 72 8.12 25.54 0.96
C TYR A 72 7.17 25.65 -0.24
N THR A 73 6.30 24.66 -0.37
CA THR A 73 5.17 24.66 -1.30
C THR A 73 3.86 24.59 -0.50
N PRO A 74 2.68 24.70 -1.12
CA PRO A 74 1.44 24.43 -0.42
C PRO A 74 1.47 23.04 0.26
N ALA A 75 0.92 22.95 1.47
CA ALA A 75 0.98 21.72 2.28
C ALA A 75 0.41 20.49 1.55
N SER A 76 -0.67 20.65 0.78
CA SER A 76 -1.28 19.58 -0.02
C SER A 76 -0.62 19.34 -1.38
N GLY A 77 0.51 20.00 -1.67
CA GLY A 77 1.26 19.86 -2.91
C GLY A 77 1.09 21.03 -3.89
N THR A 78 1.98 21.08 -4.91
CA THR A 78 1.97 22.12 -5.94
C THR A 78 0.79 21.95 -6.89
N ASN A 79 0.26 23.07 -7.41
CA ASN A 79 -0.83 23.03 -8.39
C ASN A 79 -0.44 22.31 -9.67
N GLU A 80 0.83 22.43 -10.10
CA GLU A 80 1.36 21.74 -11.27
C GLU A 80 1.26 20.20 -11.11
N LEU A 81 1.71 19.67 -9.98
CA LEU A 81 1.62 18.23 -9.72
C LEU A 81 0.16 17.78 -9.51
N LYS A 82 -0.67 18.56 -8.85
CA LYS A 82 -2.11 18.26 -8.73
C LYS A 82 -2.80 18.20 -10.10
N ALA A 83 -2.47 19.11 -11.02
CA ALA A 83 -3.01 19.07 -12.39
C ALA A 83 -2.56 17.83 -13.15
N ALA A 84 -1.29 17.41 -13.01
CA ALA A 84 -0.78 16.19 -13.60
C ALA A 84 -1.48 14.93 -13.03
N ILE A 85 -1.73 14.91 -11.72
CA ILE A 85 -2.45 13.80 -11.05
C ILE A 85 -3.94 13.81 -11.47
N SER A 86 -4.60 14.97 -11.55
CA SER A 86 -5.97 15.10 -12.04
C SER A 86 -6.12 14.53 -13.45
N LYS A 87 -5.19 14.90 -14.35
CA LYS A 87 -5.14 14.34 -15.71
C LYS A 87 -4.97 12.81 -15.70
N LYS A 88 -4.03 12.30 -14.89
CA LYS A 88 -3.81 10.86 -14.73
C LYS A 88 -5.05 10.14 -14.23
N PHE A 89 -5.74 10.65 -13.22
CA PHE A 89 -6.97 10.06 -12.73
C PHE A 89 -8.05 10.01 -13.81
N LYS A 90 -8.18 11.09 -14.60
CA LYS A 90 -9.15 11.16 -15.68
C LYS A 90 -8.86 10.16 -16.81
N GLU A 91 -7.61 10.14 -17.27
CA GLU A 91 -7.23 9.34 -18.45
C GLU A 91 -7.05 7.86 -18.13
N PHE A 92 -6.53 7.54 -16.96
CA PHE A 92 -6.21 6.16 -16.58
C PHE A 92 -7.31 5.49 -15.74
N ASN A 93 -7.90 6.21 -14.78
CA ASN A 93 -8.87 5.64 -13.84
C ASN A 93 -10.33 5.97 -14.20
N GLY A 94 -10.57 6.90 -15.15
CA GLY A 94 -11.91 7.39 -15.45
C GLY A 94 -12.53 8.24 -14.34
N LEU A 95 -11.68 8.87 -13.50
CA LEU A 95 -12.09 9.66 -12.33
C LEU A 95 -11.83 11.14 -12.58
N ASP A 96 -12.84 11.95 -12.42
CA ASP A 96 -12.77 13.41 -12.64
C ASP A 96 -12.62 14.13 -11.30
N TYR A 97 -11.39 14.26 -10.82
CA TYR A 97 -11.03 14.99 -9.62
C TYR A 97 -10.45 16.37 -9.98
N ASP A 98 -11.04 17.42 -9.44
CA ASP A 98 -10.45 18.76 -9.47
C ASP A 98 -9.17 18.84 -8.62
N THR A 99 -8.32 19.82 -8.86
CA THR A 99 -7.06 19.98 -8.11
C THR A 99 -7.26 20.21 -6.60
N ASP A 100 -8.39 20.74 -6.18
CA ASP A 100 -8.74 20.93 -4.76
C ASP A 100 -9.28 19.64 -4.09
N GLN A 101 -9.51 18.60 -4.87
CA GLN A 101 -9.85 17.24 -4.41
C GLN A 101 -8.61 16.34 -4.24
N ILE A 102 -7.42 16.85 -4.59
CA ILE A 102 -6.16 16.08 -4.59
C ILE A 102 -5.25 16.55 -3.45
N VAL A 103 -4.73 15.57 -2.70
CA VAL A 103 -3.71 15.77 -1.67
C VAL A 103 -2.49 14.92 -1.99
N ILE A 104 -1.31 15.57 -2.07
CA ILE A 104 -0.02 14.92 -2.28
C ILE A 104 0.66 14.79 -0.93
N SER A 105 1.13 13.58 -0.62
CA SER A 105 1.69 13.24 0.70
C SER A 105 3.07 12.58 0.57
N ASN A 106 3.77 12.41 1.69
CA ASN A 106 5.10 11.81 1.76
C ASN A 106 5.07 10.27 1.57
N GLY A 107 4.59 9.84 0.41
CA GLY A 107 4.36 8.45 0.03
C GLY A 107 2.96 7.95 0.40
N GLY A 108 2.52 6.84 -0.21
CA GLY A 108 1.19 6.27 -0.01
C GLY A 108 0.87 5.93 1.45
N LYS A 109 1.87 5.51 2.25
CA LYS A 109 1.68 5.28 3.69
C LYS A 109 1.24 6.56 4.42
N HIS A 110 1.83 7.70 4.10
CA HIS A 110 1.43 8.99 4.66
C HIS A 110 0.04 9.41 4.15
N SER A 111 -0.27 9.15 2.87
CA SER A 111 -1.63 9.34 2.35
C SER A 111 -2.66 8.57 3.16
N LEU A 112 -2.43 7.28 3.42
CA LEU A 112 -3.31 6.45 4.25
C LEU A 112 -3.40 6.95 5.70
N THR A 113 -2.29 7.40 6.28
CA THR A 113 -2.28 8.00 7.62
C THR A 113 -3.16 9.25 7.67
N ASN A 114 -3.07 10.12 6.67
CA ASN A 114 -3.92 11.30 6.56
C ASN A 114 -5.39 10.95 6.39
N ILE A 115 -5.72 9.95 5.55
CA ILE A 115 -7.08 9.46 5.35
C ILE A 115 -7.68 9.02 6.69
N PHE A 116 -7.04 8.09 7.39
CA PHE A 116 -7.60 7.56 8.62
C PHE A 116 -7.63 8.60 9.75
N THR A 117 -6.64 9.50 9.82
CA THR A 117 -6.68 10.61 10.77
C THR A 117 -7.83 11.58 10.50
N ALA A 118 -8.20 11.77 9.24
CA ALA A 118 -9.30 12.65 8.85
C ALA A 118 -10.69 11.99 9.02
N LEU A 119 -10.79 10.66 8.89
CA LEU A 119 -12.07 9.97 8.88
C LEU A 119 -12.47 9.37 10.23
N ILE A 120 -11.50 8.89 11.04
CA ILE A 120 -11.74 7.98 12.15
C ILE A 120 -11.87 8.73 13.47
N ASN A 121 -12.96 8.47 14.17
CA ASN A 121 -13.15 8.80 15.59
C ASN A 121 -12.79 7.60 16.47
N PRO A 122 -12.48 7.82 17.75
CA PRO A 122 -12.24 6.71 18.68
C PRO A 122 -13.37 5.69 18.71
N GLY A 123 -13.05 4.44 18.40
CA GLY A 123 -14.02 3.33 18.38
C GLY A 123 -14.71 3.07 17.04
N ASP A 124 -14.49 3.92 16.03
CA ASP A 124 -14.91 3.63 14.65
C ASP A 124 -14.22 2.38 14.13
N GLU A 125 -14.94 1.54 13.42
CA GLU A 125 -14.46 0.29 12.87
C GLU A 125 -14.04 0.46 11.39
N VAL A 126 -12.91 -0.17 11.06
CA VAL A 126 -12.41 -0.24 9.68
C VAL A 126 -12.26 -1.69 9.27
N ILE A 127 -13.02 -2.11 8.27
CA ILE A 127 -12.96 -3.48 7.73
C ILE A 127 -11.71 -3.60 6.86
N ILE A 128 -10.91 -4.65 7.12
CA ILE A 128 -9.67 -4.96 6.41
C ILE A 128 -9.69 -6.42 5.98
N PRO A 129 -9.85 -6.70 4.68
CA PRO A 129 -9.77 -8.06 4.16
C PRO A 129 -8.35 -8.63 4.33
N ALA A 130 -8.24 -9.85 4.86
CA ALA A 130 -6.98 -10.57 4.98
C ALA A 130 -6.88 -11.66 3.90
N PRO A 131 -5.69 -11.86 3.27
CA PRO A 131 -4.38 -11.25 3.56
C PRO A 131 -4.28 -9.76 3.18
N PHE A 132 -3.50 -8.99 3.95
CA PHE A 132 -3.37 -7.55 3.80
C PHE A 132 -1.94 -7.05 4.04
N TRP A 133 -1.65 -5.84 3.55
CA TRP A 133 -0.42 -5.14 3.89
C TRP A 133 -0.39 -4.76 5.38
N LEU A 134 0.64 -5.19 6.07
CA LEU A 134 0.79 -5.11 7.54
C LEU A 134 0.53 -3.73 8.15
N SER A 135 0.65 -2.66 7.38
CA SER A 135 0.49 -1.30 7.90
C SER A 135 -0.96 -0.87 8.09
N TYR A 136 -1.93 -1.47 7.41
CA TYR A 136 -3.33 -1.04 7.52
C TYR A 136 -3.86 -1.08 8.95
N PRO A 137 -3.83 -2.22 9.68
CA PRO A 137 -4.35 -2.25 11.04
C PRO A 137 -3.59 -1.32 11.99
N GLU A 138 -2.28 -1.16 11.78
CA GLU A 138 -1.47 -0.30 12.64
C GLU A 138 -1.78 1.19 12.44
N ILE A 139 -2.01 1.62 11.19
CA ILE A 139 -2.42 3.01 10.89
C ILE A 139 -3.82 3.28 11.44
N VAL A 140 -4.76 2.34 11.32
CA VAL A 140 -6.11 2.45 11.89
C VAL A 140 -6.06 2.62 13.41
N LYS A 141 -5.27 1.80 14.12
CA LYS A 141 -5.06 1.95 15.57
C LYS A 141 -4.44 3.30 15.93
N LEU A 142 -3.46 3.77 15.16
CA LEU A 142 -2.86 5.10 15.36
C LEU A 142 -3.88 6.22 15.17
N ALA A 143 -4.87 6.06 14.32
CA ALA A 143 -5.98 7.00 14.17
C ALA A 143 -7.02 6.89 15.31
N GLY A 144 -6.95 5.85 16.14
CA GLY A 144 -7.90 5.60 17.24
C GLY A 144 -9.05 4.66 16.86
N GLY A 145 -9.02 4.10 15.65
CA GLY A 145 -10.00 3.16 15.15
C GLY A 145 -9.76 1.71 15.57
N VAL A 146 -10.72 0.87 15.28
CA VAL A 146 -10.71 -0.57 15.53
C VAL A 146 -10.61 -1.31 14.20
N PRO A 147 -9.50 -2.01 13.91
CA PRO A 147 -9.42 -2.83 12.70
C PRO A 147 -10.30 -4.08 12.85
N VAL A 148 -11.22 -4.29 11.92
CA VAL A 148 -12.08 -5.48 11.81
C VAL A 148 -11.53 -6.34 10.67
N ILE A 149 -10.89 -7.44 11.02
CA ILE A 149 -10.25 -8.32 10.03
C ILE A 149 -11.26 -9.32 9.49
N VAL A 150 -11.45 -9.35 8.18
CA VAL A 150 -12.26 -10.35 7.48
C VAL A 150 -11.32 -11.28 6.73
N THR A 151 -11.24 -12.53 7.18
CA THR A 151 -10.38 -13.54 6.55
C THR A 151 -11.01 -14.02 5.26
N THR A 152 -10.25 -13.98 4.17
CA THR A 152 -10.62 -14.58 2.89
C THR A 152 -9.84 -15.86 2.64
N THR A 153 -10.33 -16.69 1.73
CA THR A 153 -9.74 -18.01 1.46
C THR A 153 -9.15 -18.10 0.06
N LYS A 154 -8.35 -19.13 -0.18
CA LYS A 154 -7.79 -19.42 -1.50
C LYS A 154 -8.87 -19.73 -2.53
N GLU A 155 -9.96 -20.41 -2.12
CA GLU A 155 -11.13 -20.71 -2.96
C GLU A 155 -11.85 -19.44 -3.41
N GLN A 156 -11.78 -18.37 -2.62
CA GLN A 156 -12.26 -17.03 -2.98
C GLN A 156 -11.20 -16.20 -3.73
N ASN A 157 -10.09 -16.82 -4.15
CA ASN A 157 -8.92 -16.10 -4.70
C ASN A 157 -8.39 -14.99 -3.76
N PHE A 158 -8.52 -15.17 -2.45
CA PHE A 158 -8.17 -14.18 -1.44
C PHE A 158 -8.84 -12.81 -1.65
N LYS A 159 -10.08 -12.81 -2.17
CA LYS A 159 -10.88 -11.60 -2.39
C LYS A 159 -12.08 -11.58 -1.44
N LEU A 160 -12.38 -10.40 -0.91
CA LEU A 160 -13.59 -10.18 -0.10
C LEU A 160 -14.82 -10.28 -0.98
N THR A 161 -15.80 -11.07 -0.59
CA THR A 161 -17.11 -11.11 -1.25
C THR A 161 -18.04 -10.03 -0.68
N ALA A 162 -19.07 -9.67 -1.43
CA ALA A 162 -20.08 -8.73 -0.94
C ALA A 162 -20.86 -9.30 0.27
N GLU A 163 -21.06 -10.61 0.31
CA GLU A 163 -21.71 -11.33 1.40
C GLU A 163 -20.88 -11.25 2.69
N ASP A 164 -19.56 -11.55 2.61
CA ASP A 164 -18.66 -11.47 3.75
C ASP A 164 -18.53 -10.02 4.25
N LEU A 165 -18.48 -9.07 3.32
CA LEU A 165 -18.50 -7.65 3.64
C LEU A 165 -19.78 -7.27 4.39
N ALA A 166 -20.95 -7.62 3.86
CA ALA A 166 -22.23 -7.30 4.49
C ALA A 166 -22.38 -7.91 5.89
N ALA A 167 -21.86 -9.12 6.10
CA ALA A 167 -21.85 -9.81 7.39
C ALA A 167 -20.91 -9.14 8.41
N ALA A 168 -19.85 -8.47 7.97
CA ALA A 168 -18.89 -7.78 8.84
C ALA A 168 -19.31 -6.36 9.23
N VAL A 169 -20.29 -5.76 8.53
CA VAL A 169 -20.73 -4.39 8.80
C VAL A 169 -21.52 -4.29 10.11
N THR A 170 -21.18 -3.30 10.91
CA THR A 170 -21.90 -2.90 12.14
C THR A 170 -22.25 -1.41 12.08
N ASP A 171 -22.99 -0.91 13.09
CA ASP A 171 -23.27 0.54 13.25
C ASP A 171 -22.03 1.39 13.54
N LYS A 172 -20.89 0.76 13.81
CA LYS A 172 -19.62 1.42 14.02
C LYS A 172 -18.72 1.40 12.78
N THR A 173 -19.13 0.70 11.73
CA THR A 173 -18.35 0.60 10.50
C THR A 173 -18.21 1.96 9.83
N LYS A 174 -17.00 2.46 9.75
CA LYS A 174 -16.67 3.76 9.16
C LYS A 174 -16.10 3.63 7.77
N ALA A 175 -15.25 2.62 7.54
CA ALA A 175 -14.59 2.43 6.26
C ALA A 175 -14.23 0.96 5.97
N LEU A 176 -14.10 0.67 4.68
CA LEU A 176 -13.46 -0.53 4.13
C LEU A 176 -12.11 -0.15 3.53
N VAL A 177 -11.06 -0.92 3.79
CA VAL A 177 -9.82 -0.88 3.00
C VAL A 177 -9.96 -1.84 1.83
N LEU A 178 -9.88 -1.32 0.62
CA LEU A 178 -9.90 -2.10 -0.61
C LEU A 178 -8.58 -1.90 -1.35
N ASN A 179 -7.70 -2.91 -1.31
CA ASN A 179 -6.41 -2.86 -2.00
C ASN A 179 -6.44 -3.74 -3.26
N THR A 180 -6.37 -3.10 -4.42
CA THR A 180 -6.42 -3.78 -5.72
C THR A 180 -5.58 -3.04 -6.76
N PRO A 181 -4.60 -3.70 -7.41
CA PRO A 181 -4.07 -5.05 -7.13
C PRO A 181 -3.55 -5.21 -5.70
N ASN A 182 -3.75 -6.40 -5.13
CA ASN A 182 -3.54 -6.63 -3.70
C ASN A 182 -2.06 -6.88 -3.35
N ASN A 183 -1.63 -6.32 -2.24
CA ASN A 183 -0.43 -6.71 -1.51
C ASN A 183 -0.87 -7.47 -0.24
N PRO A 184 -0.56 -8.79 -0.09
CA PRO A 184 0.50 -9.54 -0.77
C PRO A 184 0.04 -10.52 -1.86
N THR A 185 -1.26 -10.67 -2.13
CA THR A 185 -1.76 -11.81 -2.92
C THR A 185 -1.57 -11.66 -4.43
N GLY A 186 -1.41 -10.43 -4.92
CA GLY A 186 -1.38 -10.12 -6.36
C GLY A 186 -2.73 -10.26 -7.05
N MET A 187 -3.82 -10.45 -6.30
CA MET A 187 -5.15 -10.61 -6.88
C MET A 187 -5.75 -9.26 -7.26
N LEU A 188 -6.61 -9.32 -8.26
CA LEU A 188 -7.32 -8.19 -8.84
C LEU A 188 -8.82 -8.45 -8.81
N TYR A 189 -9.61 -7.45 -8.41
CA TYR A 189 -11.07 -7.54 -8.45
C TYR A 189 -11.59 -7.27 -9.85
N THR A 190 -12.62 -8.03 -10.26
CA THR A 190 -13.37 -7.76 -11.49
C THR A 190 -14.35 -6.62 -11.29
N GLU A 191 -14.88 -6.07 -12.38
CA GLU A 191 -15.91 -5.03 -12.33
C GLU A 191 -17.17 -5.51 -11.58
N GLU A 192 -17.59 -6.76 -11.81
CA GLU A 192 -18.75 -7.35 -11.15
C GLU A 192 -18.56 -7.43 -9.64
N GLU A 193 -17.41 -7.92 -9.18
CA GLU A 193 -17.05 -7.98 -7.76
C GLU A 193 -17.01 -6.59 -7.13
N LEU A 194 -16.41 -5.61 -7.82
CA LEU A 194 -16.35 -4.23 -7.33
C LEU A 194 -17.74 -3.58 -7.27
N ARG A 195 -18.63 -3.85 -8.25
CA ARG A 195 -20.02 -3.37 -8.21
C ARG A 195 -20.80 -3.96 -7.05
N ALA A 196 -20.59 -5.24 -6.73
CA ALA A 196 -21.24 -5.88 -5.59
C ALA A 196 -20.76 -5.27 -4.26
N ILE A 197 -19.45 -5.02 -4.10
CA ILE A 197 -18.87 -4.33 -2.94
C ILE A 197 -19.39 -2.88 -2.84
N ALA A 198 -19.41 -2.15 -3.96
CA ALA A 198 -19.90 -0.78 -4.03
C ALA A 198 -21.36 -0.67 -3.58
N LYS A 199 -22.20 -1.63 -3.98
CA LYS A 199 -23.58 -1.68 -3.56
C LYS A 199 -23.72 -1.79 -2.04
N VAL A 200 -22.95 -2.66 -1.39
CA VAL A 200 -22.95 -2.79 0.09
C VAL A 200 -22.48 -1.50 0.75
N ALA A 201 -21.41 -0.87 0.22
CA ALA A 201 -20.88 0.37 0.78
C ALA A 201 -21.89 1.53 0.69
N VAL A 202 -22.63 1.62 -0.41
CA VAL A 202 -23.69 2.62 -0.60
C VAL A 202 -24.89 2.35 0.29
N GLU A 203 -25.39 1.10 0.33
CA GLU A 203 -26.56 0.71 1.12
C GLU A 203 -26.33 0.82 2.64
N LYS A 204 -25.10 0.58 3.08
CA LYS A 204 -24.71 0.62 4.51
C LYS A 204 -24.03 1.93 4.92
N ASP A 205 -23.84 2.85 4.00
CA ASP A 205 -23.34 4.22 4.18
C ASP A 205 -21.99 4.33 4.89
N PHE A 206 -20.95 3.68 4.36
CA PHE A 206 -19.58 3.78 4.84
C PHE A 206 -18.60 4.14 3.71
N TYR A 207 -17.39 4.62 4.06
CA TYR A 207 -16.35 4.99 3.12
C TYR A 207 -15.60 3.79 2.58
N VAL A 208 -15.09 3.91 1.34
CA VAL A 208 -14.11 2.98 0.77
C VAL A 208 -12.78 3.69 0.62
N VAL A 209 -11.75 3.18 1.29
CA VAL A 209 -10.35 3.60 1.11
C VAL A 209 -9.75 2.66 0.08
N ALA A 210 -9.76 3.08 -1.19
CA ALA A 210 -9.26 2.32 -2.32
C ALA A 210 -7.75 2.56 -2.47
N ASP A 211 -6.93 1.60 -2.01
CA ASP A 211 -5.48 1.62 -2.22
C ASP A 211 -5.15 0.96 -3.57
N GLU A 212 -4.87 1.80 -4.56
CA GLU A 212 -4.58 1.44 -5.94
C GLU A 212 -3.08 1.59 -6.29
N MET A 213 -2.21 1.46 -5.30
CA MET A 213 -0.75 1.66 -5.45
C MET A 213 -0.12 0.84 -6.58
N TYR A 214 -0.71 -0.29 -6.93
CA TYR A 214 -0.22 -1.20 -7.97
C TYR A 214 -1.03 -1.14 -9.28
N GLU A 215 -1.86 -0.15 -9.47
CA GLU A 215 -2.82 -0.02 -10.59
C GLU A 215 -2.21 -0.16 -11.98
N MET A 216 -0.95 0.27 -12.16
CA MET A 216 -0.22 0.14 -13.43
C MET A 216 0.53 -1.19 -13.57
N LEU A 217 0.54 -2.02 -12.54
CA LEU A 217 1.19 -3.34 -12.53
C LEU A 217 0.11 -4.42 -12.59
N VAL A 218 -0.56 -4.53 -13.72
CA VAL A 218 -1.60 -5.52 -14.03
C VAL A 218 -1.18 -6.29 -15.28
N TYR A 219 -1.35 -7.60 -15.30
CA TYR A 219 -0.78 -8.49 -16.29
C TYR A 219 -1.83 -9.24 -17.09
N GLY A 220 -1.44 -9.71 -18.29
CA GLY A 220 -2.31 -10.43 -19.18
C GLY A 220 -3.38 -9.53 -19.82
N GLU A 221 -4.59 -10.05 -19.95
CA GLU A 221 -5.74 -9.32 -20.53
C GLU A 221 -6.52 -8.52 -19.46
N GLN A 222 -6.10 -8.59 -18.21
CA GLN A 222 -6.75 -7.90 -17.11
C GLN A 222 -6.54 -6.40 -17.18
N LYS A 223 -7.52 -5.65 -16.64
CA LYS A 223 -7.44 -4.19 -16.51
C LYS A 223 -7.76 -3.80 -15.08
N HIS A 224 -7.03 -2.82 -14.57
CA HIS A 224 -7.39 -2.19 -13.31
C HIS A 224 -8.69 -1.39 -13.48
N ILE A 225 -9.57 -1.51 -12.50
CA ILE A 225 -10.81 -0.74 -12.41
C ILE A 225 -10.85 -0.06 -11.05
N SER A 226 -10.94 1.26 -11.05
CA SER A 226 -11.15 2.02 -9.82
C SER A 226 -12.61 1.90 -9.39
N ILE A 227 -12.86 1.46 -8.16
CA ILE A 227 -14.24 1.32 -7.65
C ILE A 227 -15.00 2.65 -7.72
N ALA A 228 -14.33 3.78 -7.51
CA ALA A 228 -14.91 5.11 -7.62
C ALA A 228 -15.47 5.43 -9.01
N SER A 229 -15.01 4.76 -10.07
CA SER A 229 -15.51 4.98 -11.45
C SER A 229 -16.87 4.31 -11.74
N LEU A 230 -17.36 3.49 -10.81
CA LEU A 230 -18.54 2.64 -11.04
C LEU A 230 -19.88 3.33 -10.79
N GLY A 231 -19.88 4.60 -10.42
CA GLY A 231 -21.07 5.42 -10.25
C GLY A 231 -20.87 6.55 -9.25
N LYS A 232 -21.78 7.52 -9.29
CA LYS A 232 -21.65 8.73 -8.44
C LYS A 232 -21.73 8.42 -6.94
N ASP A 233 -22.63 7.54 -6.53
CA ASP A 233 -22.85 7.24 -5.11
C ASP A 233 -21.61 6.62 -4.45
N ILE A 234 -20.92 5.74 -5.16
CA ILE A 234 -19.66 5.15 -4.68
C ILE A 234 -18.48 6.11 -4.84
N TYR A 235 -18.46 6.96 -5.90
CA TYR A 235 -17.47 8.01 -6.06
C TYR A 235 -17.45 8.95 -4.84
N ASP A 236 -18.61 9.39 -4.40
CA ASP A 236 -18.74 10.32 -3.27
C ASP A 236 -18.30 9.71 -1.92
N ARG A 237 -18.24 8.37 -1.84
CA ARG A 237 -17.80 7.61 -0.65
C ARG A 237 -16.38 7.09 -0.75
N THR A 238 -15.71 7.25 -1.88
CA THR A 238 -14.38 6.67 -2.08
C THR A 238 -13.28 7.70 -1.90
N ILE A 239 -12.24 7.29 -1.21
CA ILE A 239 -10.94 7.97 -1.21
C ILE A 239 -9.98 7.08 -2.00
N THR A 240 -9.64 7.50 -3.21
CA THR A 240 -8.69 6.79 -4.07
C THR A 240 -7.27 7.19 -3.68
N CYS A 241 -6.46 6.22 -3.27
CA CYS A 241 -5.06 6.41 -2.87
C CYS A 241 -4.14 5.69 -3.85
N SER A 242 -3.14 6.38 -4.35
CA SER A 242 -2.11 5.83 -5.22
C SER A 242 -0.77 6.54 -5.01
N GLY A 243 0.21 6.30 -5.89
CA GLY A 243 1.52 6.94 -5.79
C GLY A 243 2.48 6.48 -6.88
N LEU A 244 3.69 7.03 -6.84
CA LEU A 244 4.71 6.78 -7.86
C LEU A 244 5.77 5.74 -7.44
N ALA A 245 5.67 5.27 -6.18
CA ALA A 245 6.69 4.42 -5.58
C ALA A 245 6.95 3.13 -6.34
N LYS A 246 5.91 2.53 -6.92
CA LYS A 246 5.96 1.18 -7.51
C LYS A 246 6.16 1.22 -9.01
N SER A 247 5.23 1.84 -9.73
CA SER A 247 5.25 1.85 -11.20
C SER A 247 6.42 2.64 -11.79
N TYR A 248 6.94 3.64 -11.05
CA TYR A 248 8.04 4.50 -11.50
C TYR A 248 9.36 4.23 -10.76
N ALA A 249 9.47 3.16 -9.97
CA ALA A 249 10.64 2.86 -9.16
C ALA A 249 11.09 4.06 -8.29
N MET A 250 10.14 4.68 -7.60
CA MET A 250 10.33 5.91 -6.82
C MET A 250 10.07 5.70 -5.33
N THR A 251 10.42 4.53 -4.76
CA THR A 251 10.16 4.24 -3.34
C THR A 251 10.81 5.23 -2.39
N GLY A 252 12.05 5.64 -2.69
CA GLY A 252 12.83 6.60 -1.89
C GLY A 252 12.42 8.06 -2.05
N TRP A 253 11.68 8.42 -3.10
CA TRP A 253 11.25 9.79 -3.36
C TRP A 253 10.09 10.24 -2.49
N ARG A 254 9.34 9.29 -1.93
CA ARG A 254 8.24 9.53 -1.01
C ARG A 254 7.13 10.41 -1.59
N ILE A 255 6.55 10.03 -2.72
CA ILE A 255 5.38 10.68 -3.32
C ILE A 255 4.21 9.69 -3.38
N GLY A 256 3.14 10.01 -2.66
CA GLY A 256 1.82 9.40 -2.75
C GLY A 256 0.77 10.49 -2.91
N TYR A 257 -0.41 10.13 -3.34
CA TYR A 257 -1.49 11.09 -3.54
C TYR A 257 -2.86 10.44 -3.38
N THR A 258 -3.86 11.28 -3.14
CA THR A 258 -5.26 10.87 -3.02
C THR A 258 -6.16 11.74 -3.86
N GLY A 259 -7.27 11.15 -4.32
CA GLY A 259 -8.43 11.87 -4.85
C GLY A 259 -9.65 11.54 -3.98
N SER A 260 -10.43 12.55 -3.59
CA SER A 260 -11.60 12.39 -2.73
C SER A 260 -12.58 13.56 -2.87
N SER A 261 -13.63 13.61 -2.06
CA SER A 261 -14.46 14.82 -1.94
C SER A 261 -13.63 16.01 -1.48
N LYS A 262 -14.03 17.23 -1.85
CA LYS A 262 -13.34 18.48 -1.46
C LYS A 262 -13.24 18.63 0.06
N GLU A 263 -14.27 18.19 0.79
CA GLU A 263 -14.29 18.25 2.25
C GLU A 263 -13.20 17.35 2.87
N ILE A 264 -13.11 16.09 2.43
CA ILE A 264 -12.10 15.14 2.90
C ILE A 264 -10.70 15.62 2.51
N ALA A 265 -10.50 16.08 1.27
CA ALA A 265 -9.22 16.61 0.81
C ALA A 265 -8.76 17.82 1.64
N LYS A 266 -9.68 18.74 1.95
CA LYS A 266 -9.40 19.89 2.83
C LYS A 266 -8.98 19.46 4.23
N MET A 267 -9.69 18.47 4.80
CA MET A 267 -9.38 17.95 6.13
C MET A 267 -8.02 17.24 6.17
N MET A 268 -7.72 16.39 5.19
CA MET A 268 -6.41 15.75 5.05
C MET A 268 -5.28 16.78 4.87
N GLY A 269 -5.51 17.81 4.07
CA GLY A 269 -4.56 18.91 3.90
C GLY A 269 -4.27 19.66 5.20
N SER A 270 -5.28 19.89 6.03
CA SER A 270 -5.13 20.50 7.35
C SER A 270 -4.32 19.60 8.29
N VAL A 271 -4.63 18.31 8.34
CA VAL A 271 -3.87 17.32 9.13
C VAL A 271 -2.40 17.32 8.70
N GLN A 272 -2.13 17.20 7.40
CA GLN A 272 -0.77 17.16 6.86
C GLN A 272 0.02 18.44 7.17
N SER A 273 -0.64 19.61 7.12
CA SER A 273 0.02 20.89 7.39
C SER A 273 0.64 20.97 8.80
N HIS A 274 0.07 20.25 9.75
CA HIS A 274 0.56 20.18 11.14
C HIS A 274 1.42 18.97 11.46
N GLN A 275 1.45 17.96 10.59
CA GLN A 275 2.30 16.77 10.78
C GLN A 275 3.67 16.93 10.10
N THR A 276 3.68 17.26 8.82
CA THR A 276 4.88 17.27 8.00
C THR A 276 5.04 18.51 7.12
N SER A 277 4.02 19.39 7.03
CA SER A 277 3.95 20.43 6.02
C SER A 277 3.91 19.83 4.59
N ASN A 278 4.47 20.51 3.59
CA ASN A 278 4.47 20.03 2.21
C ASN A 278 5.39 18.80 2.00
N PRO A 279 5.10 17.95 1.01
CA PRO A 279 6.07 16.98 0.51
C PRO A 279 7.33 17.66 -0.05
N ASN A 280 8.41 16.92 -0.15
CA ASN A 280 9.67 17.41 -0.71
C ASN A 280 9.44 18.11 -2.06
N SER A 281 9.85 19.37 -2.17
CA SER A 281 9.59 20.21 -3.35
C SER A 281 10.28 19.65 -4.61
N ILE A 282 11.50 19.16 -4.49
CA ILE A 282 12.28 18.59 -5.60
C ILE A 282 11.60 17.31 -6.08
N ALA A 283 11.16 16.44 -5.17
CA ALA A 283 10.44 15.22 -5.49
C ALA A 283 9.10 15.50 -6.21
N GLN A 284 8.42 16.61 -5.87
CA GLN A 284 7.21 17.02 -6.58
C GLN A 284 7.49 17.39 -8.04
N LYS A 285 8.61 18.05 -8.34
CA LYS A 285 9.03 18.34 -9.74
C LYS A 285 9.36 17.07 -10.52
N ALA A 286 10.08 16.14 -9.90
CA ALA A 286 10.33 14.81 -10.46
C ALA A 286 9.02 14.03 -10.72
N ALA A 287 8.04 14.16 -9.83
CA ALA A 287 6.74 13.52 -9.96
C ALA A 287 5.90 14.07 -11.14
N VAL A 288 6.01 15.37 -11.43
CA VAL A 288 5.41 15.96 -12.65
C VAL A 288 5.98 15.28 -13.88
N GLU A 289 7.31 15.19 -13.99
CA GLU A 289 7.97 14.50 -15.11
C GLU A 289 7.57 13.02 -15.19
N ALA A 290 7.49 12.32 -14.07
CA ALA A 290 7.03 10.93 -14.05
C ALA A 290 5.66 10.76 -14.69
N LEU A 291 4.71 11.66 -14.41
CA LEU A 291 3.33 11.57 -14.89
C LEU A 291 3.12 12.14 -16.30
N THR A 292 3.94 13.08 -16.73
CA THR A 292 3.74 13.81 -17.99
C THR A 292 4.79 13.54 -19.06
N GLY A 293 5.91 12.97 -18.67
CA GLY A 293 7.01 12.60 -19.54
C GLY A 293 6.82 11.25 -20.23
N PRO A 294 7.85 10.75 -20.93
CA PRO A 294 7.83 9.46 -21.63
C PRO A 294 7.56 8.29 -20.66
N GLN A 295 6.74 7.34 -21.10
CA GLN A 295 6.36 6.17 -20.30
C GLN A 295 7.11 4.87 -20.67
N ASP A 296 8.00 4.91 -21.66
CA ASP A 296 8.75 3.74 -22.14
C ASP A 296 9.48 2.96 -21.03
N SER A 297 10.00 3.66 -20.04
CA SER A 297 10.68 3.04 -18.90
C SER A 297 9.70 2.25 -18.01
N VAL A 298 8.49 2.77 -17.83
CA VAL A 298 7.42 2.10 -17.07
C VAL A 298 6.98 0.84 -17.81
N GLU A 299 6.80 0.91 -19.13
CA GLU A 299 6.42 -0.24 -19.95
C GLU A 299 7.52 -1.33 -19.92
N LYS A 300 8.79 -0.95 -20.00
CA LYS A 300 9.93 -1.91 -19.88
C LYS A 300 9.96 -2.58 -18.51
N MET A 301 9.79 -1.83 -17.44
CA MET A 301 9.73 -2.40 -16.08
C MET A 301 8.52 -3.33 -15.91
N HIS A 302 7.36 -2.93 -16.41
CA HIS A 302 6.15 -3.76 -16.40
C HIS A 302 6.36 -5.10 -17.13
N ALA A 303 6.92 -5.07 -18.33
CA ALA A 303 7.23 -6.28 -19.12
C ALA A 303 8.21 -7.22 -18.39
N GLU A 304 9.22 -6.67 -17.72
CA GLU A 304 10.15 -7.47 -16.93
C GLU A 304 9.49 -8.05 -15.67
N PHE A 305 8.63 -7.30 -14.99
CA PHE A 305 7.86 -7.82 -13.87
C PHE A 305 6.92 -8.96 -14.31
N ASP A 306 6.25 -8.88 -15.45
CA ASP A 306 5.41 -9.96 -15.96
C ASP A 306 6.23 -11.23 -16.25
N LYS A 307 7.42 -11.07 -16.84
CA LYS A 307 8.35 -12.19 -17.07
C LYS A 307 8.78 -12.87 -15.77
N ARG A 308 9.16 -12.06 -14.76
CA ARG A 308 9.55 -12.57 -13.43
C ARG A 308 8.38 -13.24 -12.72
N ARG A 309 7.18 -12.66 -12.78
CA ARG A 309 5.94 -13.22 -12.25
C ARG A 309 5.70 -14.64 -12.78
N LYS A 310 5.71 -14.80 -14.11
CA LYS A 310 5.52 -16.10 -14.77
C LYS A 310 6.58 -17.11 -14.35
N TYR A 311 7.85 -16.69 -14.30
CA TYR A 311 8.95 -17.56 -13.90
C TYR A 311 8.83 -17.99 -12.45
N MET A 312 8.63 -17.06 -11.51
CA MET A 312 8.52 -17.37 -10.08
C MET A 312 7.30 -18.25 -9.80
N TYR A 313 6.14 -17.90 -10.35
CA TYR A 313 4.93 -18.71 -10.19
C TYR A 313 5.14 -20.14 -10.65
N LYS A 314 5.65 -20.32 -11.87
CA LYS A 314 5.98 -21.67 -12.38
C LYS A 314 6.93 -22.42 -11.46
N ARG A 315 8.03 -21.78 -11.03
CA ARG A 315 9.03 -22.42 -10.17
C ARG A 315 8.47 -22.84 -8.80
N ILE A 316 7.57 -22.03 -8.24
CA ILE A 316 6.91 -22.35 -6.96
C ILE A 316 5.98 -23.54 -7.15
N CYS A 317 5.15 -23.55 -8.19
CA CYS A 317 4.23 -24.66 -8.48
C CYS A 317 4.96 -25.98 -8.89
N ASP A 318 6.21 -25.90 -9.34
CA ASP A 318 7.04 -27.09 -9.61
C ASP A 318 7.60 -27.73 -8.30
N MET A 319 7.37 -27.14 -7.11
CA MET A 319 7.83 -27.64 -5.81
C MET A 319 6.70 -28.39 -5.09
N ASP A 320 6.91 -29.67 -4.74
CA ASP A 320 5.88 -30.56 -4.17
C ASP A 320 5.20 -30.05 -2.89
N LEU A 321 5.84 -29.16 -2.13
CA LEU A 321 5.37 -28.67 -0.82
C LEU A 321 4.89 -27.22 -0.84
N LEU A 322 4.92 -26.58 -1.99
CA LEU A 322 4.51 -25.18 -2.15
C LEU A 322 3.40 -25.09 -3.18
N ASP A 323 2.54 -24.11 -3.00
CA ASP A 323 1.49 -23.77 -3.96
C ASP A 323 1.26 -22.26 -3.96
N ALA A 324 0.66 -21.74 -5.02
CA ALA A 324 0.31 -20.34 -5.13
C ALA A 324 -0.84 -20.14 -6.13
N LEU A 325 -1.58 -19.04 -6.01
CA LEU A 325 -2.41 -18.55 -7.10
C LEU A 325 -1.52 -17.73 -8.04
N GLU A 326 -1.81 -17.80 -9.35
CA GLU A 326 -1.11 -16.98 -10.32
C GLU A 326 -1.44 -15.50 -10.07
N PRO A 327 -0.45 -14.64 -9.78
CA PRO A 327 -0.72 -13.23 -9.53
C PRO A 327 -1.23 -12.53 -10.79
N MET A 328 -2.28 -11.72 -10.64
CA MET A 328 -2.87 -10.92 -11.73
C MET A 328 -2.28 -9.51 -11.77
N GLY A 329 -1.68 -9.06 -10.66
CA GLY A 329 -1.09 -7.72 -10.53
C GLY A 329 -0.03 -7.64 -9.44
N ALA A 330 0.49 -6.44 -9.21
CA ALA A 330 1.60 -6.13 -8.31
C ALA A 330 2.90 -6.89 -8.71
N PHE A 331 3.81 -7.14 -7.78
CA PHE A 331 5.04 -7.92 -8.03
C PHE A 331 5.31 -8.94 -6.91
N TYR A 332 4.24 -9.47 -6.32
CA TYR A 332 4.30 -10.48 -5.27
C TYR A 332 3.80 -11.83 -5.78
N VAL A 333 4.39 -12.92 -5.28
CA VAL A 333 3.80 -14.25 -5.33
C VAL A 333 3.50 -14.66 -3.90
N PHE A 334 2.23 -14.88 -3.59
CA PHE A 334 1.78 -15.28 -2.25
C PHE A 334 1.77 -16.79 -2.16
N VAL A 335 2.81 -17.32 -1.53
CA VAL A 335 3.08 -18.77 -1.49
C VAL A 335 2.37 -19.43 -0.32
N ASP A 336 1.63 -20.48 -0.59
CA ASP A 336 1.11 -21.42 0.41
C ASP A 336 2.19 -22.45 0.77
N GLY A 337 2.74 -22.32 1.97
CA GLY A 337 3.70 -23.25 2.55
C GLY A 337 3.09 -24.18 3.61
N SER A 338 1.77 -24.30 3.70
CA SER A 338 1.11 -25.10 4.75
C SER A 338 1.53 -26.57 4.75
N ALA A 339 1.83 -27.16 3.58
CA ALA A 339 2.30 -28.53 3.46
C ALA A 339 3.70 -28.79 4.05
N VAL A 340 4.46 -27.74 4.35
CA VAL A 340 5.76 -27.82 5.04
C VAL A 340 5.59 -28.00 6.55
N LEU A 341 4.45 -27.55 7.10
CA LEU A 341 4.20 -27.61 8.54
C LEU A 341 4.17 -29.07 9.05
N GLY A 342 4.82 -29.31 10.16
CA GLY A 342 4.96 -30.64 10.76
C GLY A 342 6.10 -31.50 10.19
N LYS A 343 6.72 -31.08 9.08
CA LYS A 343 7.94 -31.72 8.54
C LYS A 343 9.17 -31.25 9.32
N SER A 344 10.29 -31.99 9.15
CA SER A 344 11.54 -31.68 9.85
C SER A 344 12.65 -31.29 8.87
N TYR A 345 13.39 -30.25 9.23
CA TYR A 345 14.62 -29.85 8.57
C TYR A 345 15.80 -29.99 9.55
N LYS A 346 16.81 -30.78 9.19
CA LYS A 346 17.98 -31.06 10.05
C LYS A 346 17.60 -31.44 11.51
N GLY A 347 16.54 -32.25 11.68
CA GLY A 347 16.04 -32.67 12.98
C GLY A 347 15.14 -31.65 13.72
N THR A 348 14.99 -30.45 13.21
CA THR A 348 14.10 -29.42 13.78
C THR A 348 12.75 -29.49 13.07
N LYS A 349 11.67 -29.69 13.83
CA LYS A 349 10.30 -29.68 13.31
C LYS A 349 9.90 -28.24 12.94
N ILE A 350 9.33 -28.07 11.75
CA ILE A 350 8.80 -26.79 11.28
C ILE A 350 7.37 -26.62 11.79
N GLU A 351 7.15 -25.68 12.67
CA GLU A 351 5.86 -25.44 13.33
C GLU A 351 5.13 -24.21 12.80
N SER A 352 5.83 -23.34 12.06
CA SER A 352 5.24 -22.12 11.48
C SER A 352 5.96 -21.66 10.21
N VAL A 353 5.24 -20.91 9.36
CA VAL A 353 5.82 -20.29 8.16
C VAL A 353 6.92 -19.26 8.49
N PRO A 354 6.79 -18.42 9.53
CA PRO A 354 7.91 -17.57 9.95
C PRO A 354 9.17 -18.37 10.31
N GLN A 355 9.06 -19.49 11.02
CA GLN A 355 10.20 -20.35 11.31
C GLN A 355 10.83 -20.92 10.02
N MET A 356 10.01 -21.32 9.04
CA MET A 356 10.50 -21.73 7.73
C MET A 356 11.29 -20.60 7.05
N ALA A 357 10.77 -19.39 7.07
CA ALA A 357 11.45 -18.23 6.50
C ALA A 357 12.79 -17.94 7.20
N ASP A 358 12.86 -18.08 8.53
CA ASP A 358 14.10 -17.96 9.29
C ASP A 358 15.12 -19.05 8.93
N ILE A 359 14.68 -20.28 8.71
CA ILE A 359 15.54 -21.37 8.24
C ILE A 359 16.11 -21.02 6.85
N LEU A 360 15.25 -20.60 5.92
CA LEU A 360 15.67 -20.28 4.56
C LEU A 360 16.69 -19.14 4.52
N ILE A 361 16.50 -18.07 5.31
CA ILE A 361 17.41 -16.92 5.27
C ILE A 361 18.75 -17.17 5.98
N ASN A 362 18.81 -18.08 6.95
CA ASN A 362 20.03 -18.33 7.73
C ASN A 362 20.85 -19.51 7.20
N GLU A 363 20.22 -20.47 6.51
CA GLU A 363 20.86 -21.72 6.11
C GLU A 363 21.18 -21.80 4.61
N TYR A 364 20.57 -20.95 3.79
CA TYR A 364 20.72 -20.87 2.34
C TYR A 364 20.96 -19.44 1.88
#